data_ea176a34936850fe95e705f4af8df9dd
#
_entry.id   ea176a34936850fe95e705f4af8df9dd
#
_cell.length_a   1.000
_cell.length_b   1.000
_cell.length_c   1.000
_cell.angle_alpha   90.00
_cell.angle_beta   90.00
_cell.angle_gamma   90.00
#
_symmetry.space_group_name_H-M   'P 1'
#
loop_
_entity.id
_entity.type
_entity.pdbx_description
1 polymer ?
#
loop_
_entity_poly.entity_id
_entity_poly.type
_entity_poly.pdbx_seq_one_letter_code
_entity_poly.pdbx_strand_id
1 'polypeptide(L)'
;MDDLLIKARSALLDALEALNEQHDSIVVVGAQAIYLHSGDADVAIAEATKDSDLAVDPRALPEDPLLEEAMKRAGFYPNVNKQPGAWLNPAGIPVDLMVPDTLSQGGRSHRGARIPPHSNQATRRTVGLEAAVVDNELRTISALDPDDTRTFEARVAGPAALLIAKVHKIHERLDQPDRLND
;
A
#
# COMPACT_ATOMS: atom_id res chain seq x y z
N MET A 1 7.90 -19.69 -9.16
CA MET A 1 7.53 -18.40 -8.54
C MET A 1 6.42 -18.69 -7.53
N ASP A 2 6.45 -18.04 -6.37
CA ASP A 2 5.45 -18.30 -5.32
C ASP A 2 4.05 -17.84 -5.76
N ASP A 3 3.06 -18.72 -5.67
CA ASP A 3 1.65 -18.44 -6.02
C ASP A 3 1.09 -17.24 -5.23
N LEU A 4 1.53 -17.06 -3.98
CA LEU A 4 1.15 -15.92 -3.16
C LEU A 4 1.68 -14.59 -3.70
N LEU A 5 2.90 -14.57 -4.22
CA LEU A 5 3.48 -13.37 -4.81
C LEU A 5 2.75 -12.98 -6.11
N ILE A 6 2.39 -13.98 -6.93
CA ILE A 6 1.61 -13.74 -8.14
C ILE A 6 0.25 -13.11 -7.79
N LYS A 7 -0.45 -13.68 -6.81
CA LYS A 7 -1.75 -13.16 -6.34
C LYS A 7 -1.64 -11.77 -5.74
N ALA A 8 -0.63 -11.52 -4.91
CA ALA A 8 -0.40 -10.19 -4.32
C ALA A 8 -0.08 -9.16 -5.41
N ARG A 9 0.74 -9.53 -6.43
CA ARG A 9 1.00 -8.65 -7.58
C ARG A 9 -0.25 -8.38 -8.39
N SER A 10 -1.10 -9.37 -8.64
CA SER A 10 -2.38 -9.19 -9.32
C SER A 10 -3.28 -8.22 -8.55
N ALA A 11 -3.39 -8.37 -7.22
CA ALA A 11 -4.15 -7.46 -6.37
C ALA A 11 -3.59 -6.03 -6.36
N LEU A 12 -2.25 -5.88 -6.44
CA LEU A 12 -1.62 -4.57 -6.62
C LEU A 12 -2.07 -3.92 -7.93
N LEU A 13 -2.04 -4.66 -9.04
CA LEU A 13 -2.45 -4.14 -10.34
C LEU A 13 -3.95 -3.79 -10.35
N ASP A 14 -4.80 -4.61 -9.72
CA ASP A 14 -6.22 -4.31 -9.54
C ASP A 14 -6.42 -2.97 -8.80
N ALA A 15 -5.64 -2.72 -7.75
CA ALA A 15 -5.71 -1.48 -6.98
C ALA A 15 -5.17 -0.27 -7.75
N LEU A 16 -4.08 -0.42 -8.51
CA LEU A 16 -3.54 0.64 -9.37
C LEU A 16 -4.53 1.01 -10.47
N GLU A 17 -5.23 0.03 -11.05
CA GLU A 17 -6.30 0.26 -12.01
C GLU A 17 -7.49 0.99 -11.38
N ALA A 18 -7.93 0.54 -10.19
CA ALA A 18 -9.02 1.17 -9.43
C ALA A 18 -8.72 2.65 -9.11
N LEU A 19 -7.47 2.95 -8.77
CA LEU A 19 -7.00 4.27 -8.35
C LEU A 19 -6.31 5.05 -9.49
N ASN A 20 -6.60 4.72 -10.74
CA ASN A 20 -5.97 5.37 -11.89
C ASN A 20 -6.20 6.89 -11.92
N GLU A 21 -7.35 7.37 -11.46
CA GLU A 21 -7.65 8.80 -11.37
C GLU A 21 -6.88 9.51 -10.23
N GLN A 22 -6.37 8.75 -9.25
CA GLN A 22 -5.56 9.20 -8.11
C GLN A 22 -4.06 8.86 -8.26
N HIS A 23 -3.62 8.37 -9.42
CA HIS A 23 -2.29 7.78 -9.63
C HIS A 23 -1.13 8.65 -9.15
N ASP A 24 -1.22 9.98 -9.29
CA ASP A 24 -0.17 10.91 -8.85
C ASP A 24 0.04 10.95 -7.34
N SER A 25 -1.00 10.55 -6.58
CA SER A 25 -0.98 10.49 -5.12
C SER A 25 -0.60 9.14 -4.56
N ILE A 26 -0.50 8.11 -5.40
CA ILE A 26 -0.28 6.72 -4.97
C ILE A 26 1.18 6.33 -5.11
N VAL A 27 1.75 5.78 -4.04
CA VAL A 27 3.12 5.25 -4.02
C VAL A 27 3.10 3.80 -3.55
N VAL A 28 3.63 2.89 -4.34
CA VAL A 28 3.81 1.49 -3.95
C VAL A 28 4.89 1.40 -2.89
N VAL A 29 4.58 0.78 -1.76
CA VAL A 29 5.48 0.60 -0.62
C VAL A 29 5.54 -0.87 -0.21
N GLY A 30 6.13 -1.16 0.94
CA GLY A 30 6.16 -2.51 1.49
C GLY A 30 6.96 -3.50 0.65
N ALA A 31 6.58 -4.77 0.71
CA ALA A 31 7.36 -5.81 0.06
C ALA A 31 7.27 -5.76 -1.47
N GLN A 32 6.15 -5.36 -2.06
CA GLN A 32 6.06 -5.21 -3.52
C GLN A 32 7.08 -4.21 -4.05
N ALA A 33 7.28 -3.08 -3.34
CA ALA A 33 8.34 -2.13 -3.70
C ALA A 33 9.75 -2.73 -3.55
N ILE A 34 10.00 -3.52 -2.49
CA ILE A 34 11.27 -4.22 -2.31
C ILE A 34 11.54 -5.17 -3.48
N TYR A 35 10.55 -5.97 -3.90
CA TYR A 35 10.68 -6.85 -5.06
C TYR A 35 11.00 -6.11 -6.35
N LEU A 36 10.37 -4.96 -6.56
CA LEU A 36 10.63 -4.14 -7.74
C LEU A 36 12.06 -3.56 -7.76
N HIS A 37 12.69 -3.39 -6.60
CA HIS A 37 14.09 -2.96 -6.51
C HIS A 37 15.09 -4.11 -6.56
N SER A 38 14.77 -5.28 -5.98
CA SER A 38 15.69 -6.42 -5.93
C SER A 38 15.75 -7.21 -7.24
N GLY A 39 14.72 -7.10 -8.09
CA GLY A 39 14.65 -7.86 -9.34
C GLY A 39 14.71 -9.36 -9.09
N ASP A 40 15.45 -10.08 -9.94
CA ASP A 40 15.70 -11.52 -9.84
C ASP A 40 16.82 -11.88 -8.84
N ALA A 41 17.24 -10.93 -7.99
CA ALA A 41 18.22 -11.23 -6.96
C ALA A 41 17.68 -12.35 -6.06
N ASP A 42 18.51 -13.37 -5.85
CA ASP A 42 18.23 -14.53 -4.98
C ASP A 42 18.27 -14.10 -3.49
N VAL A 43 17.46 -13.11 -3.18
CA VAL A 43 17.24 -12.64 -1.82
C VAL A 43 16.25 -13.59 -1.21
N ALA A 44 16.61 -14.23 -0.10
CA ALA A 44 15.66 -14.99 0.72
C ALA A 44 14.53 -14.02 1.15
N ILE A 45 13.48 -14.04 0.36
CA ILE A 45 12.31 -13.18 0.57
C ILE A 45 11.58 -13.81 1.74
N ALA A 46 11.41 -13.03 2.81
CA ALA A 46 10.64 -13.46 3.96
C ALA A 46 9.31 -14.04 3.50
N GLU A 47 8.97 -15.24 4.00
CA GLU A 47 7.77 -15.96 3.62
C GLU A 47 6.56 -15.03 3.54
N ALA A 48 6.00 -14.99 2.35
CA ALA A 48 4.68 -14.49 2.01
C ALA A 48 4.31 -13.07 2.47
N THR A 49 4.64 -12.12 1.65
CA THR A 49 3.81 -10.91 1.59
C THR A 49 2.49 -11.27 0.94
N LYS A 50 1.49 -11.45 1.79
CA LYS A 50 0.11 -11.76 1.36
C LYS A 50 -0.65 -10.52 0.91
N ASP A 51 -0.13 -9.34 1.20
CA ASP A 51 -0.75 -8.03 1.05
C ASP A 51 0.08 -7.12 0.15
N SER A 52 -0.59 -6.18 -0.47
CA SER A 52 0.02 -5.08 -1.21
C SER A 52 -0.21 -3.78 -0.47
N ASP A 53 0.84 -3.04 -0.25
CA ASP A 53 0.85 -1.80 0.51
C ASP A 53 0.96 -0.58 -0.41
N LEU A 54 0.04 0.37 -0.27
CA LEU A 54 0.02 1.63 -1.00
C LEU A 54 0.02 2.81 -0.03
N ALA A 55 0.98 3.71 -0.18
CA ALA A 55 0.98 5.00 0.49
C ALA A 55 0.20 6.01 -0.36
N VAL A 56 -0.60 6.83 0.30
CA VAL A 56 -1.37 7.92 -0.32
C VAL A 56 -0.82 9.24 0.15
N ASP A 57 -0.40 10.09 -0.77
CA ASP A 57 -0.02 11.47 -0.49
C ASP A 57 -1.26 12.38 -0.58
N PRO A 58 -1.80 12.85 0.56
CA PRO A 58 -3.02 13.66 0.54
C PRO A 58 -2.83 15.04 -0.09
N ARG A 59 -1.59 15.47 -0.31
CA ARG A 59 -1.29 16.77 -0.95
C ARG A 59 -1.50 16.73 -2.47
N ALA A 60 -1.36 15.56 -3.07
CA ALA A 60 -1.56 15.31 -4.50
C ALA A 60 -2.91 14.60 -4.79
N LEU A 61 -3.66 14.25 -3.74
CA LEU A 61 -4.90 13.49 -3.87
C LEU A 61 -6.04 14.39 -4.34
N PRO A 62 -6.69 14.10 -5.48
CA PRO A 62 -7.88 14.81 -5.92
C PRO A 62 -9.08 14.55 -4.98
N GLU A 63 -9.97 15.53 -4.86
CA GLU A 63 -11.17 15.41 -4.02
C GLU A 63 -12.23 14.50 -4.65
N ASP A 64 -12.20 14.28 -5.95
CA ASP A 64 -13.15 13.48 -6.74
C ASP A 64 -12.38 12.70 -7.82
N PRO A 65 -12.67 11.41 -8.02
CA PRO A 65 -13.58 10.57 -7.22
C PRO A 65 -13.02 10.24 -5.83
N LEU A 66 -13.92 9.95 -4.88
CA LEU A 66 -13.52 9.53 -3.55
C LEU A 66 -12.78 8.19 -3.60
N LEU A 67 -11.73 8.02 -2.78
CA LEU A 67 -10.94 6.78 -2.70
C LEU A 67 -11.83 5.55 -2.45
N GLU A 68 -12.74 5.65 -1.49
CA GLU A 68 -13.65 4.55 -1.16
C GLU A 68 -14.64 4.23 -2.27
N GLU A 69 -15.00 5.20 -3.11
CA GLU A 69 -15.86 4.97 -4.26
C GLU A 69 -15.09 4.31 -5.40
N ALA A 70 -13.88 4.78 -5.69
CA ALA A 70 -12.99 4.19 -6.69
C ALA A 70 -12.72 2.71 -6.38
N MET A 71 -12.34 2.41 -5.14
CA MET A 71 -12.11 1.04 -4.68
C MET A 71 -13.36 0.17 -4.78
N LYS A 72 -14.51 0.63 -4.30
CA LYS A 72 -15.78 -0.12 -4.38
C LYS A 72 -16.25 -0.34 -5.81
N ARG A 73 -16.09 0.65 -6.69
CA ARG A 73 -16.43 0.54 -8.13
C ARG A 73 -15.63 -0.57 -8.81
N ALA A 74 -14.39 -0.78 -8.41
CA ALA A 74 -13.53 -1.86 -8.89
C ALA A 74 -13.77 -3.20 -8.17
N GLY A 75 -14.79 -3.29 -7.30
CA GLY A 75 -15.15 -4.52 -6.61
C GLY A 75 -14.37 -4.79 -5.32
N PHE A 76 -13.54 -3.86 -4.88
CA PHE A 76 -12.90 -3.96 -3.56
C PHE A 76 -13.92 -3.74 -2.45
N TYR A 77 -13.72 -4.40 -1.33
CA TYR A 77 -14.54 -4.22 -0.14
C TYR A 77 -13.67 -4.08 1.12
N PRO A 78 -14.12 -3.30 2.12
CA PRO A 78 -13.37 -3.12 3.37
C PRO A 78 -13.22 -4.45 4.10
N ASN A 79 -12.02 -4.73 4.61
CA ASN A 79 -11.78 -5.86 5.50
C ASN A 79 -12.25 -5.49 6.91
N VAL A 80 -13.51 -5.81 7.21
CA VAL A 80 -14.17 -5.44 8.49
C VAL A 80 -13.51 -6.03 9.73
N ASN A 81 -12.69 -7.07 9.57
CA ASN A 81 -11.94 -7.71 10.66
C ASN A 81 -10.57 -7.05 10.90
N LYS A 82 -10.23 -6.05 10.10
CA LYS A 82 -8.97 -5.31 10.18
C LYS A 82 -9.21 -3.83 10.49
N GLN A 83 -8.13 -3.09 10.55
CA GLN A 83 -8.15 -1.64 10.76
C GLN A 83 -8.62 -0.89 9.50
N PRO A 84 -8.97 0.41 9.61
CA PRO A 84 -9.22 1.27 8.46
C PRO A 84 -8.10 1.18 7.42
N GLY A 85 -8.44 1.33 6.15
CA GLY A 85 -7.50 1.25 5.05
C GLY A 85 -7.18 -0.16 4.58
N ALA A 86 -7.65 -1.20 5.28
CA ALA A 86 -7.51 -2.58 4.83
C ALA A 86 -8.67 -2.93 3.88
N TRP A 87 -8.33 -3.25 2.65
CA TRP A 87 -9.25 -3.64 1.59
C TRP A 87 -8.98 -5.07 1.13
N LEU A 88 -10.00 -5.70 0.56
CA LEU A 88 -9.88 -7.00 -0.12
C LEU A 88 -10.32 -6.82 -1.57
N ASN A 89 -9.55 -7.37 -2.50
CA ASN A 89 -9.98 -7.44 -3.89
C ASN A 89 -11.07 -8.53 -4.08
N PRO A 90 -11.70 -8.67 -5.25
CA PRO A 90 -12.72 -9.71 -5.48
C PRO A 90 -12.26 -11.15 -5.21
N ALA A 91 -10.96 -11.42 -5.30
CA ALA A 91 -10.36 -12.72 -4.97
C ALA A 91 -10.03 -12.89 -3.47
N GLY A 92 -10.33 -11.88 -2.63
CA GLY A 92 -10.04 -11.89 -1.20
C GLY A 92 -8.59 -11.63 -0.83
N ILE A 93 -7.79 -11.09 -1.75
CA ILE A 93 -6.40 -10.72 -1.50
C ILE A 93 -6.34 -9.32 -0.91
N PRO A 94 -5.58 -9.13 0.20
CA PRO A 94 -5.55 -7.84 0.89
C PRO A 94 -4.70 -6.79 0.16
N VAL A 95 -5.20 -5.55 0.22
CA VAL A 95 -4.50 -4.33 -0.19
C VAL A 95 -4.71 -3.29 0.91
N ASP A 96 -3.62 -2.69 1.38
CA ASP A 96 -3.66 -1.68 2.43
C ASP A 96 -3.40 -0.28 1.85
N LEU A 97 -4.32 0.64 2.10
CA LEU A 97 -4.15 2.07 1.79
C LEU A 97 -3.74 2.82 3.06
N MET A 98 -2.58 3.47 3.00
CA MET A 98 -1.96 4.13 4.15
C MET A 98 -1.65 5.60 3.86
N VAL A 99 -1.82 6.46 4.84
CA VAL A 99 -1.42 7.88 4.78
C VAL A 99 -0.31 8.11 5.80
N PRO A 100 0.78 8.81 5.43
CA PRO A 100 1.80 9.23 6.41
C PRO A 100 1.17 9.96 7.59
N ASP A 101 1.57 9.59 8.81
CA ASP A 101 0.95 10.08 10.04
C ASP A 101 0.90 11.61 10.12
N THR A 102 2.00 12.26 9.74
CA THR A 102 2.13 13.72 9.79
C THR A 102 1.30 14.46 8.74
N LEU A 103 0.89 13.78 7.68
CA LEU A 103 0.05 14.34 6.60
C LEU A 103 -1.44 14.11 6.83
N SER A 104 -1.82 13.29 7.80
CA SER A 104 -3.21 13.09 8.19
C SER A 104 -3.69 14.21 9.10
N GLN A 105 -4.86 14.79 8.81
CA GLN A 105 -5.48 15.77 9.68
C GLN A 105 -6.07 15.09 10.93
N GLY A 106 -6.00 15.76 12.08
CA GLY A 106 -6.63 15.33 13.33
C GLY A 106 -5.70 14.64 14.31
N GLY A 107 -6.22 14.44 15.55
CA GLY A 107 -5.44 13.90 16.67
C GLY A 107 -5.12 12.40 16.54
N ARG A 108 -4.16 11.95 17.37
CA ARG A 108 -3.64 10.56 17.38
C ARG A 108 -4.66 9.49 17.84
N SER A 109 -5.90 9.87 18.19
CA SER A 109 -6.88 8.95 18.77
C SER A 109 -7.56 8.00 17.79
N HIS A 110 -7.40 8.21 16.48
CA HIS A 110 -8.05 7.40 15.44
C HIS A 110 -7.04 6.72 14.54
N ARG A 111 -7.24 5.42 14.28
CA ARG A 111 -6.41 4.65 13.32
C ARG A 111 -6.65 5.06 11.87
N GLY A 112 -7.89 5.47 11.54
CA GLY A 112 -8.23 5.98 10.20
C GLY A 112 -7.60 7.35 9.95
N ALA A 113 -7.11 7.57 8.75
CA ALA A 113 -6.57 8.87 8.34
C ALA A 113 -7.72 9.84 8.03
N ARG A 114 -7.61 11.07 8.51
CA ARG A 114 -8.55 12.13 8.18
C ARG A 114 -8.01 12.97 7.03
N ILE A 115 -8.53 12.75 5.84
CA ILE A 115 -8.15 13.41 4.59
C ILE A 115 -9.44 13.82 3.83
N PRO A 116 -10.22 14.80 4.32
CA PRO A 116 -11.47 15.20 3.68
C PRO A 116 -11.25 15.57 2.20
N PRO A 117 -12.22 15.26 1.33
CA PRO A 117 -13.56 14.72 1.61
C PRO A 117 -13.65 13.19 1.74
N HIS A 118 -12.54 12.47 1.58
CA HIS A 118 -12.48 11.01 1.64
C HIS A 118 -12.86 10.46 3.03
N SER A 119 -13.44 9.26 3.04
CA SER A 119 -13.79 8.57 4.28
C SER A 119 -12.56 8.27 5.14
N ASN A 120 -12.68 8.45 6.46
CA ASN A 120 -11.65 8.06 7.41
C ASN A 120 -11.48 6.52 7.53
N GLN A 121 -12.34 5.75 6.87
CA GLN A 121 -12.22 4.29 6.75
C GLN A 121 -11.46 3.88 5.49
N ALA A 122 -11.31 4.79 4.51
CA ALA A 122 -10.66 4.49 3.24
C ALA A 122 -9.16 4.22 3.40
N THR A 123 -8.52 4.88 4.37
CA THR A 123 -7.07 4.79 4.60
C THR A 123 -6.76 4.74 6.09
N ARG A 124 -5.60 4.19 6.46
CA ARG A 124 -5.09 4.25 7.83
C ARG A 124 -3.88 5.18 7.94
N ARG A 125 -3.69 5.72 9.14
CA ARG A 125 -2.48 6.48 9.49
C ARG A 125 -1.34 5.51 9.75
N THR A 126 -0.17 5.84 9.22
CA THR A 126 1.03 5.01 9.39
C THR A 126 2.25 5.89 9.59
N VAL A 127 2.94 5.70 10.71
CA VAL A 127 4.20 6.37 11.05
C VAL A 127 5.32 5.82 10.17
N GLY A 128 6.23 6.69 9.75
CA GLY A 128 7.43 6.30 8.99
C GLY A 128 7.21 6.17 7.49
N LEU A 129 6.05 6.58 6.96
CA LEU A 129 5.78 6.62 5.52
C LEU A 129 6.06 7.99 4.89
N GLU A 130 6.45 8.99 5.68
CA GLU A 130 6.72 10.35 5.20
C GLU A 130 7.82 10.37 4.14
N ALA A 131 8.82 9.51 4.28
CA ALA A 131 9.89 9.39 3.30
C ALA A 131 9.40 8.85 1.95
N ALA A 132 8.39 7.97 1.92
CA ALA A 132 7.91 7.36 0.69
C ALA A 132 7.26 8.36 -0.28
N VAL A 133 6.62 9.41 0.26
CA VAL A 133 6.01 10.46 -0.59
C VAL A 133 7.03 11.50 -1.09
N VAL A 134 8.29 11.37 -0.71
CA VAL A 134 9.40 12.24 -1.14
C VAL A 134 10.43 11.45 -1.94
N ASP A 135 10.86 10.29 -1.41
CA ASP A 135 11.81 9.38 -2.06
C ASP A 135 11.04 8.29 -2.80
N ASN A 136 10.66 8.57 -4.03
CA ASN A 136 9.99 7.64 -4.94
C ASN A 136 10.32 7.95 -6.38
N GLU A 137 10.17 6.97 -7.25
CA GLU A 137 10.39 7.09 -8.69
C GLU A 137 9.28 6.37 -9.48
N LEU A 138 9.03 6.82 -10.71
CA LEU A 138 8.14 6.11 -11.62
C LEU A 138 8.81 4.82 -12.09
N ARG A 139 8.07 3.72 -11.99
CA ARG A 139 8.48 2.41 -12.48
C ARG A 139 7.36 1.74 -13.23
N THR A 140 7.72 0.95 -14.21
CA THR A 140 6.81 0.03 -14.89
C THR A 140 6.62 -1.21 -14.04
N ILE A 141 5.38 -1.54 -13.72
CA ILE A 141 4.99 -2.70 -12.92
C ILE A 141 4.18 -3.64 -13.81
N SER A 142 4.73 -4.81 -14.11
CA SER A 142 4.07 -5.83 -14.90
C SER A 142 3.49 -6.94 -14.01
N ALA A 143 2.46 -7.61 -14.51
CA ALA A 143 1.95 -8.83 -13.92
C ALA A 143 3.05 -9.90 -13.84
N LEU A 144 2.91 -10.81 -12.86
CA LEU A 144 3.77 -11.97 -12.70
C LEU A 144 3.11 -13.25 -13.20
N ASP A 145 1.80 -13.22 -13.39
CA ASP A 145 1.05 -14.30 -14.03
C ASP A 145 1.30 -14.26 -15.53
N PRO A 146 1.74 -15.38 -16.16
CA PRO A 146 1.96 -15.45 -17.60
C PRO A 146 0.72 -15.15 -18.44
N ASP A 147 -0.47 -15.39 -17.90
CA ASP A 147 -1.75 -15.17 -18.56
C ASP A 147 -2.28 -13.72 -18.38
N ASP A 148 -1.65 -12.93 -17.51
CA ASP A 148 -1.99 -11.52 -17.26
C ASP A 148 -0.98 -10.61 -17.98
N THR A 149 -1.42 -9.86 -18.98
CA THR A 149 -0.57 -8.95 -19.76
C THR A 149 -0.58 -7.51 -19.25
N ARG A 150 -1.22 -7.24 -18.12
CA ARG A 150 -1.32 -5.87 -17.56
C ARG A 150 0.04 -5.32 -17.18
N THR A 151 0.19 -4.04 -17.45
CA THR A 151 1.35 -3.24 -17.08
C THR A 151 0.90 -1.84 -16.70
N PHE A 152 1.39 -1.32 -15.59
CA PHE A 152 1.10 0.04 -15.12
C PHE A 152 2.40 0.80 -14.85
N GLU A 153 2.39 2.11 -15.09
CA GLU A 153 3.39 3.01 -14.53
C GLU A 153 2.88 3.53 -13.19
N ALA A 154 3.67 3.35 -12.14
CA ALA A 154 3.32 3.81 -10.80
C ALA A 154 4.57 4.32 -10.05
N ARG A 155 4.35 5.21 -9.10
CA ARG A 155 5.41 5.63 -8.18
C ARG A 155 5.73 4.48 -7.23
N VAL A 156 7.02 4.20 -7.05
CA VAL A 156 7.52 3.16 -6.16
C VAL A 156 8.49 3.81 -5.18
N ALA A 157 8.29 3.58 -3.88
CA ALA A 157 9.15 4.12 -2.84
C ALA A 157 10.60 3.69 -3.03
N GLY A 158 11.52 4.64 -2.85
CA GLY A 158 12.96 4.40 -2.95
C GLY A 158 13.50 3.56 -1.80
N PRO A 159 14.72 2.99 -1.96
CA PRO A 159 15.32 2.14 -0.92
C PRO A 159 15.50 2.82 0.43
N ALA A 160 15.79 4.12 0.46
CA ALA A 160 15.93 4.87 1.70
C ALA A 160 14.59 5.01 2.42
N ALA A 161 13.52 5.32 1.71
CA ALA A 161 12.16 5.38 2.26
C ALA A 161 11.71 4.02 2.81
N LEU A 162 11.96 2.94 2.09
CA LEU A 162 11.63 1.58 2.51
C LEU A 162 12.39 1.17 3.79
N LEU A 163 13.66 1.55 3.90
CA LEU A 163 14.47 1.31 5.10
C LEU A 163 13.91 2.08 6.31
N ILE A 164 13.58 3.36 6.14
CA ILE A 164 12.98 4.19 7.19
C ILE A 164 11.67 3.57 7.68
N ALA A 165 10.76 3.22 6.77
CA ALA A 165 9.49 2.57 7.11
C ALA A 165 9.70 1.25 7.88
N LYS A 166 10.70 0.45 7.48
CA LYS A 166 11.03 -0.80 8.16
C LYS A 166 11.58 -0.58 9.56
N VAL A 167 12.43 0.42 9.76
CA VAL A 167 12.99 0.78 11.09
C VAL A 167 11.86 1.21 12.03
N HIS A 168 10.92 2.04 11.57
CA HIS A 168 9.74 2.41 12.36
C HIS A 168 8.90 1.20 12.75
N LYS A 169 8.63 0.29 11.82
CA LYS A 169 7.88 -0.93 12.09
C LYS A 169 8.58 -1.85 13.11
N ILE A 170 9.91 -1.95 13.06
CA ILE A 170 10.70 -2.70 14.05
C ILE A 170 10.59 -2.03 15.42
N HIS A 171 10.75 -0.71 15.50
CA HIS A 171 10.64 0.03 16.76
C HIS A 171 9.26 -0.14 17.41
N GLU A 172 8.20 -0.04 16.64
CA GLU A 172 6.82 -0.26 17.09
C GLU A 172 6.59 -1.67 17.66
N ARG A 173 7.21 -2.69 17.05
CA ARG A 173 7.13 -4.08 17.50
C ARG A 173 7.94 -4.32 18.77
N LEU A 174 9.08 -3.67 18.94
CA LEU A 174 9.89 -3.76 20.17
C LEU A 174 9.15 -3.17 21.38
N ASP A 175 8.34 -2.14 21.17
CA ASP A 175 7.49 -1.56 22.22
C ASP A 175 6.23 -2.42 22.53
N GLN A 176 5.93 -3.41 21.69
CA GLN A 176 4.79 -4.33 21.83
C GLN A 176 5.24 -5.78 21.56
N PRO A 177 5.98 -6.42 22.50
CA PRO A 177 6.60 -7.73 22.29
C PRO A 177 5.62 -8.86 21.94
N ASP A 178 4.34 -8.73 22.32
CA ASP A 178 3.30 -9.70 21.98
C ASP A 178 2.97 -9.77 20.46
N ARG A 179 3.46 -8.80 19.68
CA ARG A 179 3.29 -8.72 18.22
C ARG A 179 4.54 -9.12 17.42
N LEU A 180 5.56 -9.64 18.08
CA LEU A 180 6.79 -10.07 17.42
C LEU A 180 6.62 -11.34 16.58
N ASN A 181 5.53 -12.07 16.77
CA ASN A 181 5.25 -13.37 16.15
C ASN A 181 4.17 -13.33 15.04
N ASP A 182 3.68 -12.15 14.66
CA ASP A 182 2.69 -11.97 13.58
C ASP A 182 3.31 -11.46 12.28
#